data_09d2b882893dd8b265f3dbd37bf25f74
#
_entry.id   09d2b882893dd8b265f3dbd37bf25f74
#
_cell.length_a   1.000
_cell.length_b   1.000
_cell.length_c   1.000
_cell.angle_alpha   90.00
_cell.angle_beta   90.00
_cell.angle_gamma   90.00
#
_symmetry.space_group_name_H-M   'P 1'
#
loop_
_entity.id
_entity.type
_entity.pdbx_description
1 polymer ?
#
loop_
_entity_poly.entity_id
_entity_poly.type
_entity_poly.pdbx_seq_one_letter_code
_entity_poly.pdbx_strand_id
1 'polypeptide(L)'
;MSRNIMLIPIGTGVGLTSLSLGMVRALERHGVKVQFFKPISQLRPNDNGPERSTTILSKSPTVNPLEPFDMAHAEALIRADQTDVLMEQIIARTAECASNTETLIVEGLVPTRNHPFADDVNYAIAKAMDADVIFIATPGSDTPTGLMNRLEIAYNSWGGKKNKRLIGAVINKIGAPVDDEGRARPDLSEVFDHHGVQRADAASMFQLPGKSPLRILGSVPYNLDLVAPRASDLAKHLRARILNAGEMHTRRLRKVTFCARSIPNMVNHIKTDSLLVTSGDRSDVIVSALSLIHI
;
A
#
# COMPACT_ATOMS: atom_id res chain seq x y z
N MET A 1 -3.38 -18.07 -23.22
CA MET A 1 -2.31 -17.13 -22.81
C MET A 1 -2.79 -16.40 -21.56
N SER A 2 -1.97 -16.30 -20.53
CA SER A 2 -2.29 -15.52 -19.34
C SER A 2 -2.30 -14.03 -19.66
N ARG A 3 -3.17 -13.27 -19.00
CA ARG A 3 -3.20 -11.82 -19.11
C ARG A 3 -2.25 -11.21 -18.07
N ASN A 4 -1.27 -10.45 -18.51
CA ASN A 4 -0.36 -9.74 -17.62
C ASN A 4 -0.92 -8.37 -17.31
N ILE A 5 -1.09 -8.02 -16.03
CA ILE A 5 -1.53 -6.71 -15.56
C ILE A 5 -0.44 -6.14 -14.67
N MET A 6 0.18 -5.06 -15.12
CA MET A 6 1.25 -4.40 -14.38
C MET A 6 0.74 -3.15 -13.66
N LEU A 7 1.00 -3.10 -12.36
CA LEU A 7 0.65 -1.99 -11.50
C LEU A 7 1.83 -1.04 -11.36
N ILE A 8 1.67 0.18 -11.85
CA ILE A 8 2.73 1.20 -11.89
C ILE A 8 2.42 2.30 -10.89
N PRO A 9 3.29 2.52 -9.90
CA PRO A 9 3.10 3.57 -8.91
C PRO A 9 3.42 4.95 -9.48
N ILE A 10 2.48 5.87 -9.37
CA ILE A 10 2.69 7.29 -9.70
C ILE A 10 3.03 8.05 -8.43
N GLY A 11 4.29 7.93 -8.04
CA GLY A 11 4.86 8.49 -6.81
C GLY A 11 5.12 7.46 -5.71
N THR A 12 5.61 7.95 -4.59
CA THR A 12 5.95 7.13 -3.43
C THR A 12 4.74 6.93 -2.51
N GLY A 13 4.75 5.85 -1.72
CA GLY A 13 3.72 5.65 -0.69
C GLY A 13 2.31 5.37 -1.19
N VAL A 14 2.11 5.10 -2.48
CA VAL A 14 0.78 4.87 -3.10
C VAL A 14 0.05 3.62 -2.58
N GLY A 15 0.70 2.77 -1.79
CA GLY A 15 0.10 1.54 -1.24
C GLY A 15 0.02 0.42 -2.28
N LEU A 16 1.03 0.35 -3.16
CA LEU A 16 1.10 -0.60 -4.28
C LEU A 16 0.87 -2.04 -3.83
N THR A 17 1.65 -2.53 -2.86
CA THR A 17 1.54 -3.91 -2.33
C THR A 17 0.14 -4.22 -1.76
N SER A 18 -0.48 -3.25 -1.06
CA SER A 18 -1.83 -3.45 -0.51
C SER A 18 -2.87 -3.57 -1.63
N LEU A 19 -2.70 -2.79 -2.70
CA LEU A 19 -3.58 -2.87 -3.87
C LEU A 19 -3.33 -4.17 -4.65
N SER A 20 -2.06 -4.59 -4.83
CA SER A 20 -1.72 -5.88 -5.44
C SER A 20 -2.42 -7.03 -4.72
N LEU A 21 -2.33 -7.06 -3.38
CA LEU A 21 -3.02 -8.06 -2.55
C LEU A 21 -4.54 -7.98 -2.72
N GLY A 22 -5.10 -6.76 -2.72
CA GLY A 22 -6.54 -6.54 -2.91
C GLY A 22 -7.02 -7.04 -4.26
N MET A 23 -6.28 -6.78 -5.34
CA MET A 23 -6.61 -7.26 -6.69
C MET A 23 -6.52 -8.78 -6.80
N VAL A 24 -5.45 -9.39 -6.27
CA VAL A 24 -5.31 -10.86 -6.20
C VAL A 24 -6.52 -11.45 -5.52
N ARG A 25 -6.88 -10.96 -4.32
CA ARG A 25 -8.04 -11.45 -3.56
C ARG A 25 -9.38 -11.25 -4.26
N ALA A 26 -9.53 -10.12 -4.96
CA ALA A 26 -10.75 -9.85 -5.73
C ALA A 26 -10.89 -10.83 -6.89
N LEU A 27 -9.82 -11.08 -7.65
CA LEU A 27 -9.82 -12.03 -8.75
C LEU A 27 -10.07 -13.47 -8.29
N GLU A 28 -9.42 -13.90 -7.19
CA GLU A 28 -9.66 -15.21 -6.58
C GLU A 28 -11.14 -15.41 -6.20
N ARG A 29 -11.79 -14.39 -5.61
CA ARG A 29 -13.22 -14.43 -5.27
C ARG A 29 -14.13 -14.58 -6.48
N HIS A 30 -13.67 -14.13 -7.65
CA HIS A 30 -14.37 -14.33 -8.92
C HIS A 30 -13.98 -15.63 -9.64
N GLY A 31 -13.22 -16.50 -8.98
CA GLY A 31 -12.79 -17.79 -9.54
C GLY A 31 -11.68 -17.72 -10.58
N VAL A 32 -11.03 -16.54 -10.73
CA VAL A 32 -9.92 -16.36 -11.68
C VAL A 32 -8.64 -16.93 -11.08
N LYS A 33 -7.93 -17.76 -11.83
CA LYS A 33 -6.62 -18.27 -11.45
C LYS A 33 -5.58 -17.16 -11.59
N VAL A 34 -5.17 -16.58 -10.47
CA VAL A 34 -4.26 -15.45 -10.41
C VAL A 34 -2.93 -15.82 -9.77
N GLN A 35 -1.85 -15.26 -10.28
CA GLN A 35 -0.54 -15.28 -9.65
C GLN A 35 0.00 -13.85 -9.49
N PHE A 36 1.03 -13.72 -8.68
CA PHE A 36 1.69 -12.45 -8.41
C PHE A 36 3.18 -12.56 -8.72
N PHE A 37 3.72 -11.51 -9.32
CA PHE A 37 5.13 -11.40 -9.59
C PHE A 37 5.66 -9.99 -9.33
N LYS A 38 6.74 -9.90 -8.58
CA LYS A 38 7.55 -8.68 -8.45
C LYS A 38 8.88 -8.91 -9.16
N PRO A 39 9.12 -8.27 -10.31
CA PRO A 39 10.30 -8.55 -11.12
C PRO A 39 11.62 -8.23 -10.38
N ILE A 40 11.70 -7.09 -9.71
CA ILE A 40 12.91 -6.61 -9.05
C ILE A 40 12.59 -6.23 -7.61
N SER A 41 13.39 -6.70 -6.67
CA SER A 41 13.25 -6.39 -5.25
C SER A 41 13.57 -4.92 -4.99
N GLN A 42 12.78 -4.29 -4.11
CA GLN A 42 13.02 -2.92 -3.69
C GLN A 42 12.89 -2.83 -2.17
N LEU A 43 13.99 -3.13 -1.47
CA LEU A 43 14.05 -3.10 -0.03
C LEU A 43 14.02 -1.64 0.48
N ARG A 44 13.34 -1.42 1.59
CA ARG A 44 13.39 -0.14 2.31
C ARG A 44 14.67 -0.07 3.15
N PRO A 45 15.15 1.11 3.53
CA PRO A 45 16.40 1.27 4.28
C PRO A 45 16.52 0.46 5.57
N ASN A 46 15.39 0.04 6.16
CA ASN A 46 15.34 -0.71 7.42
C ASN A 46 14.80 -2.14 7.26
N ASP A 47 14.62 -2.60 6.02
CA ASP A 47 14.17 -3.98 5.77
C ASP A 47 15.40 -4.91 5.71
N ASN A 48 15.52 -5.79 6.70
CA ASN A 48 16.60 -6.80 6.80
C ASN A 48 16.04 -8.21 6.53
N GLY A 49 15.20 -8.38 5.54
CA GLY A 49 14.54 -9.65 5.27
C GLY A 49 14.23 -9.85 3.79
N PRO A 50 13.51 -10.94 3.44
CA PRO A 50 13.07 -11.16 2.07
C PRO A 50 12.15 -10.04 1.60
N GLU A 51 11.98 -9.90 0.29
CA GLU A 51 11.17 -8.86 -0.32
C GLU A 51 9.74 -8.87 0.25
N ARG A 52 9.28 -7.68 0.64
CA ARG A 52 8.07 -7.53 1.44
C ARG A 52 6.79 -7.90 0.70
N SER A 53 6.64 -7.45 -0.54
CA SER A 53 5.44 -7.71 -1.33
C SER A 53 5.29 -9.20 -1.59
N THR A 54 6.37 -9.85 -2.01
CA THR A 54 6.47 -11.30 -2.22
C THR A 54 6.10 -12.07 -0.94
N THR A 55 6.71 -11.68 0.20
CA THR A 55 6.43 -12.30 1.50
C THR A 55 4.97 -12.13 1.94
N ILE A 56 4.34 -10.99 1.66
CA ILE A 56 2.93 -10.77 2.01
C ILE A 56 2.01 -11.60 1.11
N LEU A 57 2.29 -11.63 -0.18
CA LEU A 57 1.48 -12.35 -1.16
C LEU A 57 1.61 -13.89 -1.02
N SER A 58 2.79 -14.39 -0.61
CA SER A 58 2.99 -15.84 -0.35
C SER A 58 2.14 -16.39 0.81
N LYS A 59 1.57 -15.53 1.64
CA LYS A 59 0.60 -15.93 2.68
C LYS A 59 -0.79 -16.25 2.10
N SER A 60 -1.03 -15.98 0.82
CA SER A 60 -2.22 -16.43 0.13
C SER A 60 -2.06 -17.91 -0.25
N PRO A 61 -3.02 -18.80 0.08
CA PRO A 61 -2.87 -20.23 -0.17
C PRO A 61 -2.75 -20.59 -1.66
N THR A 62 -3.23 -19.73 -2.52
CA THR A 62 -3.35 -19.95 -3.97
C THR A 62 -2.23 -19.27 -4.77
N VAL A 63 -1.45 -18.39 -4.14
CA VAL A 63 -0.41 -17.62 -4.78
C VAL A 63 0.96 -18.09 -4.31
N ASN A 64 1.82 -18.45 -5.25
CA ASN A 64 3.19 -18.86 -4.97
C ASN A 64 4.15 -17.94 -5.76
N PRO A 65 4.44 -16.74 -5.25
CA PRO A 65 5.28 -15.79 -5.97
C PRO A 65 6.73 -16.26 -6.00
N LEU A 66 7.37 -16.10 -7.16
CA LEU A 66 8.80 -16.33 -7.29
C LEU A 66 9.59 -15.19 -6.63
N GLU A 67 10.80 -15.51 -6.17
CA GLU A 67 11.74 -14.52 -5.66
C GLU A 67 12.10 -13.50 -6.76
N PRO A 68 12.04 -12.20 -6.46
CA PRO A 68 12.42 -11.16 -7.41
C PRO A 68 13.94 -11.16 -7.64
N PHE A 69 14.37 -10.55 -8.74
CA PHE A 69 15.78 -10.24 -8.94
C PHE A 69 16.24 -9.18 -7.94
N ASP A 70 17.47 -9.29 -7.47
CA ASP A 70 18.09 -8.27 -6.62
C ASP A 70 18.20 -6.93 -7.36
N MET A 71 17.99 -5.83 -6.64
CA MET A 71 18.19 -4.48 -7.18
C MET A 71 19.63 -4.27 -7.68
N ALA A 72 20.62 -4.77 -6.93
CA ALA A 72 22.03 -4.66 -7.34
C ALA A 72 22.32 -5.38 -8.67
N HIS A 73 21.70 -6.54 -8.90
CA HIS A 73 21.80 -7.25 -10.17
C HIS A 73 21.19 -6.45 -11.32
N ALA A 74 19.98 -5.92 -11.12
CA ALA A 74 19.30 -5.10 -12.11
C ALA A 74 20.11 -3.82 -12.43
N GLU A 75 20.61 -3.13 -11.42
CA GLU A 75 21.47 -1.95 -11.60
C GLU A 75 22.76 -2.26 -12.37
N ALA A 76 23.38 -3.40 -12.08
CA ALA A 76 24.61 -3.80 -12.79
C ALA A 76 24.37 -3.98 -14.29
N LEU A 77 23.28 -4.63 -14.67
CA LEU A 77 22.90 -4.82 -16.08
C LEU A 77 22.53 -3.48 -16.75
N ILE A 78 21.78 -2.62 -16.07
CA ILE A 78 21.39 -1.31 -16.59
C ILE A 78 22.63 -0.43 -16.83
N ARG A 79 23.58 -0.41 -15.88
CA ARG A 79 24.84 0.36 -16.02
C ARG A 79 25.75 -0.18 -17.13
N ALA A 80 25.64 -1.49 -17.44
CA ALA A 80 26.34 -2.13 -18.53
C ALA A 80 25.65 -1.98 -19.89
N ASP A 81 24.56 -1.21 -19.98
CA ASP A 81 23.70 -1.09 -21.18
C ASP A 81 23.14 -2.42 -21.67
N GLN A 82 22.88 -3.34 -20.73
CA GLN A 82 22.33 -4.69 -20.95
C GLN A 82 20.90 -4.82 -20.46
N THR A 83 20.10 -3.79 -20.67
CA THR A 83 18.69 -3.78 -20.25
C THR A 83 17.88 -4.89 -20.96
N ASP A 84 18.23 -5.23 -22.19
CA ASP A 84 17.65 -6.34 -22.95
C ASP A 84 17.86 -7.69 -22.26
N VAL A 85 19.06 -7.96 -21.74
CA VAL A 85 19.37 -9.17 -20.97
C VAL A 85 18.51 -9.25 -19.71
N LEU A 86 18.35 -8.12 -19.01
CA LEU A 86 17.46 -8.06 -17.84
C LEU A 86 16.01 -8.37 -18.23
N MET A 87 15.53 -7.83 -19.36
CA MET A 87 14.17 -8.12 -19.85
C MET A 87 13.98 -9.59 -20.22
N GLU A 88 14.96 -10.23 -20.86
CA GLU A 88 14.93 -11.66 -21.17
C GLU A 88 14.83 -12.52 -19.90
N GLN A 89 15.61 -12.19 -18.87
CA GLN A 89 15.56 -12.88 -17.58
C GLN A 89 14.19 -12.72 -16.91
N ILE A 90 13.60 -11.51 -16.94
CA ILE A 90 12.26 -11.23 -16.40
C ILE A 90 11.19 -12.02 -17.16
N ILE A 91 11.26 -12.07 -18.50
CA ILE A 91 10.32 -12.85 -19.32
C ILE A 91 10.41 -14.34 -18.98
N ALA A 92 11.62 -14.89 -18.86
CA ALA A 92 11.80 -16.29 -18.48
C ALA A 92 11.15 -16.61 -17.13
N ARG A 93 11.37 -15.75 -16.10
CA ARG A 93 10.69 -15.89 -14.80
C ARG A 93 9.18 -15.74 -14.88
N THR A 94 8.70 -14.84 -15.74
CA THR A 94 7.26 -14.64 -15.97
C THR A 94 6.63 -15.91 -16.52
N ALA A 95 7.29 -16.61 -17.43
CA ALA A 95 6.79 -17.87 -18.00
C ALA A 95 6.65 -18.97 -16.93
N GLU A 96 7.57 -19.02 -15.95
CA GLU A 96 7.47 -19.93 -14.80
C GLU A 96 6.26 -19.58 -13.92
N CYS A 97 6.02 -18.30 -13.62
CA CYS A 97 4.87 -17.84 -12.83
C CYS A 97 3.54 -18.10 -13.55
N ALA A 98 3.51 -17.95 -14.86
CA ALA A 98 2.30 -17.97 -15.66
C ALA A 98 1.76 -19.37 -15.95
N SER A 99 2.48 -20.43 -15.58
CA SER A 99 2.04 -21.82 -15.77
C SER A 99 0.72 -22.07 -15.01
N ASN A 100 -0.34 -22.47 -15.73
CA ASN A 100 -1.69 -22.67 -15.18
C ASN A 100 -2.40 -21.42 -14.63
N THR A 101 -2.05 -20.22 -15.11
CA THR A 101 -2.56 -18.95 -14.62
C THR A 101 -3.35 -18.24 -15.73
N GLU A 102 -4.50 -17.68 -15.38
CA GLU A 102 -5.32 -16.84 -16.29
C GLU A 102 -4.88 -15.38 -16.25
N THR A 103 -4.45 -14.91 -15.06
CA THR A 103 -4.01 -13.54 -14.84
C THR A 103 -2.77 -13.49 -13.97
N LEU A 104 -1.77 -12.73 -14.40
CA LEU A 104 -0.58 -12.41 -13.63
C LEU A 104 -0.61 -10.93 -13.22
N ILE A 105 -0.61 -10.67 -11.92
CA ILE A 105 -0.45 -9.33 -11.37
C ILE A 105 1.03 -9.06 -11.17
N VAL A 106 1.53 -8.02 -11.83
CA VAL A 106 2.95 -7.63 -11.77
C VAL A 106 3.08 -6.31 -11.02
N GLU A 107 3.93 -6.29 -10.01
CA GLU A 107 4.20 -5.08 -9.22
C GLU A 107 5.45 -4.37 -9.72
N GLY A 108 5.29 -3.13 -10.20
CA GLY A 108 6.38 -2.30 -10.68
C GLY A 108 7.27 -1.74 -9.58
N LEU A 109 8.37 -1.12 -9.99
CA LEU A 109 9.29 -0.39 -9.12
C LEU A 109 8.69 0.96 -8.72
N VAL A 110 8.94 1.38 -7.49
CA VAL A 110 8.58 2.72 -7.01
C VAL A 110 9.70 3.70 -7.38
N PRO A 111 9.41 4.79 -8.12
CA PRO A 111 10.41 5.81 -8.40
C PRO A 111 10.83 6.49 -7.09
N THR A 112 12.13 6.50 -6.83
CA THR A 112 12.74 7.12 -5.66
C THR A 112 14.00 7.89 -6.07
N ARG A 113 14.50 8.76 -5.19
CA ARG A 113 15.76 9.47 -5.46
C ARG A 113 16.94 8.52 -5.70
N ASN A 114 16.92 7.35 -5.06
CA ASN A 114 17.99 6.34 -5.22
C ASN A 114 17.84 5.51 -6.49
N HIS A 115 16.64 5.41 -7.04
CA HIS A 115 16.31 4.62 -8.22
C HIS A 115 15.57 5.48 -9.26
N PRO A 116 16.24 6.49 -9.85
CA PRO A 116 15.62 7.39 -10.83
C PRO A 116 15.23 6.67 -12.14
N PHE A 117 15.88 5.55 -12.43
CA PHE A 117 15.62 4.71 -13.60
C PHE A 117 14.34 3.85 -13.49
N ALA A 118 13.65 3.88 -12.34
CA ALA A 118 12.52 2.99 -12.08
C ALA A 118 11.40 3.11 -13.13
N ASP A 119 11.12 4.31 -13.61
CA ASP A 119 10.07 4.53 -14.62
C ASP A 119 10.45 3.92 -15.97
N ASP A 120 11.70 4.08 -16.42
CA ASP A 120 12.20 3.52 -17.66
C ASP A 120 12.20 2.00 -17.63
N VAL A 121 12.64 1.41 -16.50
CA VAL A 121 12.62 -0.03 -16.28
C VAL A 121 11.20 -0.57 -16.22
N ASN A 122 10.30 0.11 -15.53
CA ASN A 122 8.88 -0.25 -15.52
C ASN A 122 8.29 -0.26 -16.93
N TYR A 123 8.61 0.74 -17.74
CA TYR A 123 8.16 0.82 -19.12
C TYR A 123 8.73 -0.35 -19.96
N ALA A 124 10.02 -0.65 -19.81
CA ALA A 124 10.68 -1.76 -20.50
C ALA A 124 10.04 -3.11 -20.12
N ILE A 125 9.80 -3.35 -18.82
CA ILE A 125 9.13 -4.55 -18.31
C ILE A 125 7.73 -4.69 -18.90
N ALA A 126 6.91 -3.62 -18.83
CA ALA A 126 5.54 -3.63 -19.34
C ALA A 126 5.50 -3.96 -20.84
N LYS A 127 6.44 -3.40 -21.60
CA LYS A 127 6.57 -3.66 -23.03
C LYS A 127 7.03 -5.09 -23.31
N ALA A 128 8.05 -5.57 -22.61
CA ALA A 128 8.60 -6.92 -22.82
C ALA A 128 7.58 -8.01 -22.48
N MET A 129 6.76 -7.79 -21.44
CA MET A 129 5.70 -8.74 -21.03
C MET A 129 4.39 -8.58 -21.78
N ASP A 130 4.27 -7.64 -22.73
CA ASP A 130 3.01 -7.25 -23.36
C ASP A 130 1.89 -7.02 -22.33
N ALA A 131 2.21 -6.33 -21.24
CA ALA A 131 1.33 -6.19 -20.10
C ALA A 131 0.35 -5.03 -20.26
N ASP A 132 -0.88 -5.24 -19.81
CA ASP A 132 -1.83 -4.14 -19.57
C ASP A 132 -1.37 -3.34 -18.34
N VAL A 133 -1.37 -2.03 -18.44
CA VAL A 133 -0.83 -1.13 -17.41
C VAL A 133 -1.94 -0.41 -16.66
N ILE A 134 -1.87 -0.43 -15.35
CA ILE A 134 -2.73 0.35 -14.45
C ILE A 134 -1.84 1.25 -13.60
N PHE A 135 -2.05 2.55 -13.69
CA PHE A 135 -1.42 3.50 -12.78
C PHE A 135 -2.06 3.47 -11.41
N ILE A 136 -1.22 3.52 -10.38
CA ILE A 136 -1.66 3.60 -8.98
C ILE A 136 -1.17 4.91 -8.41
N ALA A 137 -2.11 5.77 -8.03
CA ALA A 137 -1.81 7.07 -7.45
C ALA A 137 -2.51 7.25 -6.11
N THR A 138 -2.02 8.18 -5.30
CA THR A 138 -2.67 8.64 -4.08
C THR A 138 -2.76 10.16 -4.13
N PRO A 139 -3.84 10.77 -3.62
CA PRO A 139 -3.93 12.22 -3.53
C PRO A 139 -2.77 12.82 -2.75
N GLY A 140 -2.41 12.22 -1.60
CA GLY A 140 -1.46 12.83 -0.68
C GLY A 140 -1.95 14.22 -0.27
N SER A 141 -1.07 15.21 -0.34
CA SER A 141 -1.37 16.63 -0.14
C SER A 141 -1.81 17.36 -1.41
N ASP A 142 -1.90 16.66 -2.54
CA ASP A 142 -2.32 17.28 -3.80
C ASP A 142 -3.78 17.75 -3.75
N THR A 143 -4.06 18.86 -4.42
CA THR A 143 -5.42 19.19 -4.83
C THR A 143 -5.92 18.17 -5.88
N PRO A 144 -7.23 18.02 -6.07
CA PRO A 144 -7.75 17.17 -7.14
C PRO A 144 -7.15 17.48 -8.51
N THR A 145 -7.00 18.77 -8.83
CA THR A 145 -6.37 19.21 -10.09
C THR A 145 -4.88 18.85 -10.14
N GLY A 146 -4.16 18.98 -9.03
CA GLY A 146 -2.74 18.60 -8.93
C GLY A 146 -2.53 17.11 -9.21
N LEU A 147 -3.34 16.25 -8.58
CA LEU A 147 -3.31 14.81 -8.83
C LEU A 147 -3.60 14.48 -10.30
N MET A 148 -4.61 15.15 -10.89
CA MET A 148 -4.96 14.91 -12.28
C MET A 148 -3.86 15.34 -13.24
N ASN A 149 -3.21 16.48 -13.01
CA ASN A 149 -2.07 16.94 -13.80
C ASN A 149 -0.90 15.93 -13.71
N ARG A 150 -0.60 15.41 -12.52
CA ARG A 150 0.43 14.39 -12.33
C ARG A 150 0.12 13.10 -13.09
N LEU A 151 -1.13 12.65 -13.06
CA LEU A 151 -1.58 11.48 -13.83
C LEU A 151 -1.52 11.73 -15.34
N GLU A 152 -1.84 12.94 -15.80
CA GLU A 152 -1.78 13.29 -17.23
C GLU A 152 -0.33 13.37 -17.74
N ILE A 153 0.59 13.89 -16.93
CA ILE A 153 2.02 13.88 -17.23
C ILE A 153 2.49 12.42 -17.38
N ALA A 154 2.18 11.57 -16.41
CA ALA A 154 2.53 10.16 -16.48
C ALA A 154 1.89 9.45 -17.69
N TYR A 155 0.63 9.74 -17.99
CA TYR A 155 -0.06 9.20 -19.15
C TYR A 155 0.66 9.55 -20.44
N ASN A 156 1.06 10.81 -20.60
CA ASN A 156 1.76 11.27 -21.79
C ASN A 156 3.16 10.69 -21.91
N SER A 157 3.92 10.57 -20.80
CA SER A 157 5.24 9.94 -20.80
C SER A 157 5.18 8.45 -21.18
N TRP A 158 4.07 7.76 -20.88
CA TRP A 158 3.84 6.37 -21.25
C TRP A 158 3.22 6.18 -22.64
N GLY A 159 3.30 7.21 -23.50
CA GLY A 159 2.85 7.18 -24.89
C GLY A 159 1.41 7.64 -25.13
N GLY A 160 0.69 8.02 -24.08
CA GLY A 160 -0.63 8.61 -24.15
C GLY A 160 -1.63 7.76 -24.95
N LYS A 161 -2.37 8.40 -25.86
CA LYS A 161 -3.37 7.74 -26.72
C LYS A 161 -2.80 6.65 -27.63
N LYS A 162 -1.49 6.64 -27.88
CA LYS A 162 -0.85 5.63 -28.72
C LYS A 162 -0.63 4.31 -27.96
N ASN A 163 -0.52 4.36 -26.65
CA ASN A 163 -0.35 3.17 -25.81
C ASN A 163 -1.71 2.58 -25.42
N LYS A 164 -2.19 1.62 -26.22
CA LYS A 164 -3.46 0.93 -25.99
C LYS A 164 -3.42 -0.02 -24.78
N ARG A 165 -2.23 -0.35 -24.27
CA ARG A 165 -2.05 -1.19 -23.08
C ARG A 165 -2.22 -0.41 -21.78
N LEU A 166 -2.16 0.92 -21.82
CA LEU A 166 -2.46 1.74 -20.65
C LEU A 166 -3.98 1.85 -20.48
N ILE A 167 -4.54 0.98 -19.62
CA ILE A 167 -5.98 0.81 -19.49
C ILE A 167 -6.64 1.79 -18.51
N GLY A 168 -5.87 2.41 -17.62
CA GLY A 168 -6.39 3.43 -16.71
C GLY A 168 -5.58 3.61 -15.44
N ALA A 169 -6.20 4.26 -14.45
CA ALA A 169 -5.62 4.51 -13.15
C ALA A 169 -6.57 4.13 -12.00
N VAL A 170 -6.01 3.76 -10.86
CA VAL A 170 -6.71 3.59 -9.58
C VAL A 170 -6.20 4.63 -8.61
N ILE A 171 -7.12 5.35 -7.98
CA ILE A 171 -6.80 6.32 -6.93
C ILE A 171 -6.92 5.64 -5.57
N ASN A 172 -5.81 5.43 -4.91
CA ASN A 172 -5.74 4.74 -3.63
C ASN A 172 -5.62 5.72 -2.46
N LYS A 173 -6.02 5.30 -1.26
CA LYS A 173 -5.89 6.04 0.00
C LYS A 173 -6.62 7.39 -0.02
N ILE A 174 -7.79 7.47 -0.62
CA ILE A 174 -8.58 8.70 -0.59
C ILE A 174 -8.96 9.04 0.85
N GLY A 175 -8.74 10.29 1.25
CA GLY A 175 -8.99 10.76 2.62
C GLY A 175 -7.98 10.28 3.66
N ALA A 176 -6.81 9.78 3.24
CA ALA A 176 -5.72 9.48 4.17
C ALA A 176 -5.17 10.78 4.79
N PRO A 177 -4.91 10.80 6.11
CA PRO A 177 -4.13 11.88 6.71
C PRO A 177 -2.71 11.87 6.15
N VAL A 178 -2.17 13.02 5.89
CA VAL A 178 -0.85 13.18 5.29
C VAL A 178 0.03 14.12 6.11
N ASP A 179 1.35 13.89 6.04
CA ASP A 179 2.33 14.84 6.53
C ASP A 179 2.62 15.92 5.48
N ASP A 180 3.50 16.87 5.82
CA ASP A 180 3.90 17.96 4.93
C ASP A 180 4.57 17.46 3.63
N GLU A 181 5.03 16.19 3.63
CA GLU A 181 5.62 15.53 2.46
C GLU A 181 4.61 14.67 1.69
N GLY A 182 3.33 14.74 2.05
CA GLY A 182 2.25 14.01 1.38
C GLY A 182 2.19 12.51 1.70
N ARG A 183 2.91 12.04 2.72
CA ARG A 183 2.90 10.63 3.14
C ARG A 183 1.75 10.37 4.11
N ALA A 184 1.11 9.21 3.99
CA ALA A 184 0.04 8.84 4.93
C ALA A 184 0.58 8.71 6.37
N ARG A 185 -0.07 9.41 7.30
CA ARG A 185 0.27 9.46 8.72
C ARG A 185 -0.91 8.95 9.56
N PRO A 186 -0.87 7.68 9.99
CA PRO A 186 -1.94 7.10 10.83
C PRO A 186 -2.12 7.82 12.17
N ASP A 187 -1.04 8.39 12.70
CA ASP A 187 -1.03 9.15 13.95
C ASP A 187 -1.76 10.50 13.87
N LEU A 188 -1.95 11.01 12.65
CA LEU A 188 -2.72 12.24 12.43
C LEU A 188 -4.23 12.00 12.26
N SER A 189 -4.68 10.75 12.27
CA SER A 189 -6.08 10.40 12.05
C SER A 189 -7.05 11.10 13.02
N GLU A 190 -6.62 11.37 14.25
CA GLU A 190 -7.42 12.09 15.25
C GLU A 190 -7.70 13.54 14.87
N VAL A 191 -6.78 14.18 14.18
CA VAL A 191 -6.95 15.59 13.73
C VAL A 191 -8.04 15.67 12.66
N PHE A 192 -8.20 14.61 11.87
CA PHE A 192 -9.16 14.56 10.77
C PHE A 192 -10.53 14.00 11.19
N ASP A 193 -10.61 13.18 12.23
CA ASP A 193 -11.90 12.69 12.76
C ASP A 193 -12.77 13.82 13.31
N HIS A 194 -12.17 14.93 13.75
CA HIS A 194 -12.91 16.10 14.23
C HIS A 194 -13.46 17.02 13.12
N HIS A 195 -13.01 16.84 11.88
CA HIS A 195 -13.40 17.70 10.75
C HIS A 195 -14.25 16.99 9.70
N GLY A 196 -14.76 15.78 10.01
CA GLY A 196 -15.88 15.18 9.26
C GLY A 196 -15.71 15.22 7.74
N VAL A 197 -14.58 14.80 7.19
CA VAL A 197 -14.51 14.53 5.75
C VAL A 197 -15.40 13.32 5.49
N GLN A 198 -16.63 13.58 5.10
CA GLN A 198 -17.59 12.54 4.77
C GLN A 198 -17.03 11.71 3.63
N ARG A 199 -16.86 10.41 3.89
CA ARG A 199 -16.25 9.44 2.94
C ARG A 199 -16.96 9.36 1.58
N ALA A 200 -18.22 9.82 1.50
CA ALA A 200 -19.02 9.82 0.27
C ALA A 200 -18.54 10.85 -0.77
N ASP A 201 -18.00 11.99 -0.35
CA ASP A 201 -17.61 13.06 -1.26
C ASP A 201 -16.23 12.90 -1.86
N ALA A 202 -15.39 12.04 -1.27
CA ALA A 202 -14.03 11.84 -1.77
C ALA A 202 -14.00 11.22 -3.19
N ALA A 203 -14.95 10.37 -3.55
CA ALA A 203 -15.02 9.79 -4.89
C ALA A 203 -15.51 10.81 -5.93
N SER A 204 -16.39 11.73 -5.55
CA SER A 204 -16.87 12.80 -6.43
C SER A 204 -15.81 13.90 -6.65
N MET A 205 -14.91 14.10 -5.69
CA MET A 205 -13.79 15.05 -5.82
C MET A 205 -12.80 14.70 -6.95
N PHE A 206 -12.78 13.43 -7.38
CA PHE A 206 -11.86 12.95 -8.43
C PHE A 206 -12.57 12.63 -9.73
N GLN A 207 -13.71 13.25 -10.01
CA GLN A 207 -14.25 13.26 -11.38
C GLN A 207 -13.27 14.03 -12.25
N LEU A 208 -12.69 13.33 -13.23
CA LEU A 208 -11.84 13.96 -14.23
C LEU A 208 -12.55 15.13 -14.88
N PRO A 209 -11.95 16.34 -14.95
CA PRO A 209 -12.46 17.39 -15.77
C PRO A 209 -12.60 16.83 -17.20
N GLY A 210 -13.79 16.82 -17.75
CA GLY A 210 -14.38 16.12 -18.86
C GLY A 210 -13.63 15.86 -20.16
N LYS A 211 -12.29 15.81 -20.21
CA LYS A 211 -11.51 15.55 -21.44
C LYS A 211 -10.23 14.73 -21.25
N SER A 212 -9.91 14.23 -20.05
CA SER A 212 -8.71 13.38 -19.94
C SER A 212 -8.95 12.03 -20.62
N PRO A 213 -8.06 11.59 -21.50
CA PRO A 213 -8.17 10.29 -22.13
C PRO A 213 -7.83 9.13 -21.17
N LEU A 214 -7.24 9.42 -20.01
CA LEU A 214 -6.92 8.44 -18.97
C LEU A 214 -8.19 8.11 -18.17
N ARG A 215 -8.63 6.86 -18.23
CA ARG A 215 -9.78 6.37 -17.48
C ARG A 215 -9.43 6.13 -16.01
N ILE A 216 -10.22 6.65 -15.07
CA ILE A 216 -10.19 6.21 -13.68
C ILE A 216 -10.99 4.93 -13.55
N LEU A 217 -10.33 3.83 -13.22
CA LEU A 217 -10.92 2.50 -13.08
C LEU A 217 -11.64 2.34 -11.74
N GLY A 218 -11.18 3.05 -10.72
CA GLY A 218 -11.77 3.01 -9.40
C GLY A 218 -11.01 3.84 -8.39
N SER A 219 -11.61 3.93 -7.21
CA SER A 219 -11.03 4.63 -6.07
C SER A 219 -11.15 3.77 -4.81
N VAL A 220 -10.11 3.81 -3.97
CA VAL A 220 -10.04 3.04 -2.72
C VAL A 220 -9.89 4.04 -1.56
N PRO A 221 -10.88 4.12 -0.67
CA PRO A 221 -10.79 4.98 0.50
C PRO A 221 -9.71 4.47 1.47
N TYR A 222 -9.10 5.39 2.19
CA TYR A 222 -8.22 5.05 3.30
C TYR A 222 -9.04 4.37 4.41
N ASN A 223 -8.52 3.27 4.92
CA ASN A 223 -9.14 2.57 6.04
C ASN A 223 -8.12 2.44 7.17
N LEU A 224 -8.38 3.15 8.26
CA LEU A 224 -7.53 3.15 9.45
C LEU A 224 -7.37 1.74 10.03
N ASP A 225 -8.40 0.90 9.96
CA ASP A 225 -8.36 -0.46 10.48
C ASP A 225 -7.31 -1.34 9.81
N LEU A 226 -6.99 -1.06 8.53
CA LEU A 226 -5.97 -1.82 7.82
C LEU A 226 -4.55 -1.45 8.25
N VAL A 227 -4.33 -0.24 8.76
CA VAL A 227 -3.01 0.27 9.16
C VAL A 227 -2.78 0.27 10.67
N ALA A 228 -3.86 0.23 11.47
CA ALA A 228 -3.77 0.18 12.92
C ALA A 228 -3.03 -1.10 13.38
N PRO A 229 -1.97 -0.98 14.19
CA PRO A 229 -1.22 -2.14 14.69
C PRO A 229 -2.10 -2.99 15.60
N ARG A 230 -1.80 -4.28 15.68
CA ARG A 230 -2.41 -5.15 16.69
C ARG A 230 -1.73 -4.93 18.04
N ALA A 231 -2.46 -5.17 19.11
CA ALA A 231 -1.89 -5.12 20.47
C ALA A 231 -0.71 -6.10 20.63
N SER A 232 -0.78 -7.28 20.00
CA SER A 232 0.32 -8.26 19.97
C SER A 232 1.57 -7.74 19.27
N ASP A 233 1.42 -7.02 18.17
CA ASP A 233 2.55 -6.49 17.41
C ASP A 233 3.26 -5.39 18.20
N LEU A 234 2.47 -4.54 18.88
CA LEU A 234 3.01 -3.51 19.76
C LEU A 234 3.72 -4.11 20.97
N ALA A 235 3.10 -5.10 21.65
CA ALA A 235 3.71 -5.78 22.79
C ALA A 235 5.06 -6.43 22.43
N LYS A 236 5.13 -7.05 21.23
CA LYS A 236 6.38 -7.61 20.69
C LYS A 236 7.42 -6.53 20.43
N HIS A 237 7.01 -5.42 19.80
CA HIS A 237 7.91 -4.30 19.47
C HIS A 237 8.50 -3.67 20.76
N LEU A 238 7.66 -3.46 21.77
CA LEU A 238 8.08 -2.91 23.06
C LEU A 238 8.78 -3.94 23.96
N ARG A 239 8.87 -5.21 23.56
CA ARG A 239 9.32 -6.33 24.39
C ARG A 239 8.60 -6.36 25.76
N ALA A 240 7.31 -6.05 25.73
CA ALA A 240 6.50 -5.93 26.93
C ALA A 240 6.24 -7.30 27.57
N ARG A 241 6.25 -7.35 28.89
CA ARG A 241 5.75 -8.51 29.63
C ARG A 241 4.23 -8.54 29.57
N ILE A 242 3.67 -9.61 29.04
CA ILE A 242 2.23 -9.80 28.93
C ILE A 242 1.72 -10.41 30.24
N LEU A 243 0.84 -9.70 30.93
CA LEU A 243 0.19 -10.19 32.16
C LEU A 243 -1.13 -10.88 31.83
N ASN A 244 -1.89 -10.35 30.87
CA ASN A 244 -3.12 -10.95 30.38
C ASN A 244 -3.19 -10.74 28.87
N ALA A 245 -3.30 -11.83 28.11
CA ALA A 245 -3.29 -11.77 26.64
C ALA A 245 -4.61 -11.24 26.07
N GLY A 246 -5.76 -11.57 26.67
CA GLY A 246 -7.06 -11.19 26.11
C GLY A 246 -7.15 -11.42 24.61
N GLU A 247 -7.71 -10.46 23.90
CA GLU A 247 -7.87 -10.46 22.42
C GLU A 247 -6.67 -9.81 21.69
N MET A 248 -5.48 -9.76 22.27
CA MET A 248 -4.35 -9.01 21.74
C MET A 248 -3.97 -9.34 20.29
N HIS A 249 -4.28 -10.55 19.81
CA HIS A 249 -3.96 -10.99 18.44
C HIS A 249 -4.92 -10.43 17.38
N THR A 250 -6.12 -10.04 17.78
CA THR A 250 -7.15 -9.49 16.90
C THR A 250 -7.42 -8.01 17.16
N ARG A 251 -7.24 -7.55 18.40
CA ARG A 251 -7.48 -6.18 18.82
C ARG A 251 -6.53 -5.20 18.12
N ARG A 252 -7.11 -4.26 17.38
CA ARG A 252 -6.37 -3.19 16.72
C ARG A 252 -6.37 -1.93 17.58
N LEU A 253 -5.20 -1.28 17.62
CA LEU A 253 -4.99 -0.06 18.40
C LEU A 253 -5.05 1.15 17.46
N ARG A 254 -6.07 1.97 17.64
CA ARG A 254 -6.31 3.15 16.80
C ARG A 254 -5.76 4.42 17.42
N LYS A 255 -5.60 4.42 18.74
CA LYS A 255 -5.22 5.59 19.54
C LYS A 255 -4.27 5.22 20.66
N VAL A 256 -3.40 6.15 21.02
CA VAL A 256 -2.57 6.06 22.24
C VAL A 256 -2.98 7.20 23.18
N THR A 257 -3.33 6.85 24.41
CA THR A 257 -3.71 7.82 25.46
C THR A 257 -2.77 7.70 26.63
N PHE A 258 -2.04 8.77 26.93
CA PHE A 258 -1.18 8.86 28.08
C PHE A 258 -1.99 9.28 29.31
N CYS A 259 -2.13 8.37 30.29
CA CYS A 259 -2.96 8.55 31.46
C CYS A 259 -2.17 9.20 32.62
N ALA A 260 -1.67 10.41 32.39
CA ALA A 260 -0.87 11.16 33.37
C ALA A 260 -1.72 12.15 34.21
N ARG A 261 -3.00 12.35 33.87
CA ARG A 261 -3.90 13.27 34.57
C ARG A 261 -4.74 12.56 35.63
N SER A 262 -5.46 13.33 36.47
CA SER A 262 -6.46 12.78 37.37
C SER A 262 -7.63 12.13 36.63
N ILE A 263 -8.29 11.15 37.26
CA ILE A 263 -9.38 10.37 36.66
C ILE A 263 -10.46 11.26 36.02
N PRO A 264 -11.00 12.30 36.68
CA PRO A 264 -12.04 13.15 36.07
C PRO A 264 -11.57 13.82 34.77
N ASN A 265 -10.29 14.15 34.66
CA ASN A 265 -9.72 14.81 33.48
C ASN A 265 -9.29 13.85 32.38
N MET A 266 -9.35 12.54 32.65
CA MET A 266 -8.87 11.51 31.76
C MET A 266 -10.01 10.66 31.15
N VAL A 267 -11.10 10.49 31.89
CA VAL A 267 -12.22 9.61 31.51
C VAL A 267 -12.72 9.87 30.10
N ASN A 268 -12.84 11.14 29.72
CA ASN A 268 -13.32 11.53 28.38
C ASN A 268 -12.34 11.19 27.23
N HIS A 269 -11.08 10.85 27.57
CA HIS A 269 -10.05 10.46 26.60
C HIS A 269 -9.87 8.94 26.47
N ILE A 270 -10.50 8.17 27.36
CA ILE A 270 -10.53 6.70 27.28
C ILE A 270 -11.64 6.32 26.30
N LYS A 271 -11.23 5.80 25.15
CA LYS A 271 -12.16 5.34 24.10
C LYS A 271 -11.85 3.89 23.73
N THR A 272 -12.80 3.25 23.08
CA THR A 272 -12.59 1.93 22.50
C THR A 272 -11.38 1.92 21.58
N ASP A 273 -10.67 0.79 21.52
CA ASP A 273 -9.48 0.58 20.71
C ASP A 273 -8.29 1.53 21.02
N SER A 274 -8.27 2.12 22.22
CA SER A 274 -7.16 2.92 22.73
C SER A 274 -6.14 2.05 23.47
N LEU A 275 -4.85 2.33 23.22
CA LEU A 275 -3.77 1.90 24.11
C LEU A 275 -3.65 2.92 25.24
N LEU A 276 -3.91 2.50 26.46
CA LEU A 276 -3.72 3.33 27.63
C LEU A 276 -2.30 3.12 28.19
N VAL A 277 -1.56 4.19 28.32
CA VAL A 277 -0.21 4.19 28.91
C VAL A 277 -0.24 4.89 30.25
N THR A 278 0.14 4.21 31.31
CA THR A 278 0.14 4.75 32.68
C THR A 278 1.32 4.22 33.48
N SER A 279 1.64 4.90 34.58
CA SER A 279 2.63 4.38 35.55
C SER A 279 2.09 3.14 36.23
N GLY A 280 2.99 2.23 36.62
CA GLY A 280 2.62 0.94 37.22
C GLY A 280 1.99 1.04 38.60
N ASP A 281 2.13 2.17 39.29
CA ASP A 281 1.54 2.48 40.58
C ASP A 281 0.13 3.13 40.52
N ARG A 282 -0.33 3.43 39.32
CA ARG A 282 -1.64 4.05 39.06
C ARG A 282 -2.76 3.01 38.95
N SER A 283 -3.03 2.29 40.04
CA SER A 283 -4.15 1.32 40.12
C SER A 283 -5.52 1.97 39.88
N ASP A 284 -5.68 3.24 40.27
CA ASP A 284 -6.86 4.05 40.02
C ASP A 284 -7.21 4.13 38.52
N VAL A 285 -6.22 4.32 37.67
CA VAL A 285 -6.37 4.36 36.21
C VAL A 285 -6.82 3.00 35.67
N ILE A 286 -6.20 1.92 36.14
CA ILE A 286 -6.52 0.56 35.71
C ILE A 286 -7.97 0.23 36.07
N VAL A 287 -8.38 0.48 37.32
CA VAL A 287 -9.76 0.22 37.76
C VAL A 287 -10.76 1.07 36.99
N SER A 288 -10.46 2.35 36.77
CA SER A 288 -11.33 3.23 36.00
C SER A 288 -11.48 2.80 34.55
N ALA A 289 -10.39 2.39 33.90
CA ALA A 289 -10.43 1.88 32.55
C ALA A 289 -11.28 0.60 32.43
N LEU A 290 -11.12 -0.35 33.38
CA LEU A 290 -11.92 -1.57 33.42
C LEU A 290 -13.41 -1.29 33.67
N SER A 291 -13.73 -0.29 34.48
CA SER A 291 -15.12 0.10 34.75
C SER A 291 -15.79 0.73 33.52
N LEU A 292 -15.04 1.45 32.68
CA LEU A 292 -15.54 2.10 31.46
C LEU A 292 -15.76 1.13 30.29
N ILE A 293 -15.12 -0.05 30.30
CA ILE A 293 -15.33 -1.08 29.27
C ILE A 293 -16.73 -1.69 29.36
N HIS A 294 -17.41 -1.55 30.49
CA HIS A 294 -18.74 -2.10 30.75
C HIS A 294 -19.88 -1.08 30.58
N ILE A 295 -19.59 0.16 30.20
CA ILE A 295 -20.56 1.20 29.89
C ILE A 295 -20.55 1.46 28.37
#